data_4758ce322e7d1cf72646e4d0de5b1a5d
#
_entry.id   4758ce322e7d1cf72646e4d0de5b1a5d
#
_cell.length_a   1.000
_cell.length_b   1.000
_cell.length_c   1.000
_cell.angle_alpha   90.00
_cell.angle_beta   90.00
_cell.angle_gamma   90.00
#
_symmetry.space_group_name_H-M   'P 1'
#
loop_
_entity.id
_entity.type
_entity.pdbx_description
1 polymer ?
#
loop_
_entity_poly.entity_id
_entity_poly.type
_entity_poly.pdbx_seq_one_letter_code
_entity_poly.pdbx_strand_id
1 'polypeptide(L)'
;MDTVDPRTYRPEQPHPVRSEPPGSVKKMPSPREMHHLHIFSDVNYDAMVDFYQWLFNGDVVRKNPGGLTFISYDDHDHRVVIIPRKGWGTKPEKPIGVSHLAYAYSSLGELLYVYERMKERGHRPEWTVNHGNSTSFYYKDPDGNTVETMMDNYTSQETQDYKRYYQWSEYFGDMAEGNFDPDKMLALYNAGVPDIDLLDREKVREMVADGRL
;
A
#
# COMPACT_ATOMS: atom_id res chain seq x y z
N MET A 1 38.14 -4.14 -9.00
CA MET A 1 37.26 -3.22 -8.26
C MET A 1 37.86 -3.08 -6.87
N ASP A 2 38.35 -1.92 -6.55
CA ASP A 2 38.87 -1.65 -5.23
C ASP A 2 37.73 -1.75 -4.21
N THR A 3 37.81 -2.73 -3.33
CA THR A 3 36.78 -2.91 -2.29
C THR A 3 37.04 -1.87 -1.21
N VAL A 4 36.21 -0.84 -1.22
CA VAL A 4 36.21 0.17 -0.14
C VAL A 4 35.82 -0.53 1.17
N ASP A 5 36.62 -0.38 2.23
CA ASP A 5 36.23 -0.88 3.54
C ASP A 5 34.97 -0.15 4.01
N PRO A 6 33.83 -0.85 4.18
CA PRO A 6 32.57 -0.20 4.54
C PRO A 6 32.61 0.51 5.89
N ARG A 7 33.54 0.17 6.76
CA ARG A 7 33.73 0.83 8.07
C ARG A 7 34.34 2.22 7.95
N THR A 8 35.07 2.47 6.86
CA THR A 8 35.77 3.73 6.61
C THR A 8 35.10 4.58 5.55
N TYR A 9 34.16 4.01 4.78
CA TYR A 9 33.43 4.77 3.76
C TYR A 9 32.66 5.93 4.40
N ARG A 10 32.86 7.11 3.85
CA ARG A 10 32.08 8.32 4.17
C ARG A 10 31.71 8.99 2.86
N PRO A 11 30.44 9.34 2.65
CA PRO A 11 30.04 10.16 1.53
C PRO A 11 30.78 11.50 1.56
N GLU A 12 31.11 12.03 0.41
CA GLU A 12 31.82 13.34 0.30
C GLU A 12 31.00 14.48 0.91
N GLN A 13 29.66 14.37 0.86
CA GLN A 13 28.78 15.38 1.43
C GLN A 13 27.65 14.71 2.23
N PRO A 14 27.54 15.00 3.54
CA PRO A 14 26.33 14.65 4.27
C PRO A 14 25.15 15.47 3.75
N HIS A 15 24.06 14.83 3.45
CA HIS A 15 22.82 15.45 2.96
C HIS A 15 21.81 15.63 4.10
N PRO A 16 21.04 16.69 4.08
CA PRO A 16 21.23 17.98 3.45
C PRO A 16 22.08 18.93 4.29
N VAL A 17 22.67 19.92 3.63
CA VAL A 17 23.29 21.02 4.37
C VAL A 17 22.22 21.75 5.18
N ARG A 18 22.47 21.92 6.46
CA ARG A 18 21.57 22.65 7.35
C ARG A 18 21.44 24.10 6.86
N SER A 19 20.24 24.48 6.48
CA SER A 19 19.98 25.81 5.95
C SER A 19 19.61 26.84 7.01
N GLU A 20 18.87 26.42 8.06
CA GLU A 20 18.35 27.33 9.09
C GLU A 20 18.47 26.76 10.50
N PRO A 21 18.78 27.61 11.53
CA PRO A 21 18.71 27.19 12.90
C PRO A 21 17.25 26.92 13.34
N PRO A 22 17.01 26.01 14.30
CA PRO A 22 15.64 25.68 14.74
C PRO A 22 14.78 26.89 15.13
N GLY A 23 15.39 27.92 15.73
CA GLY A 23 14.67 29.13 16.16
C GLY A 23 14.24 30.06 15.02
N SER A 24 14.70 29.84 13.80
CA SER A 24 14.31 30.64 12.62
C SER A 24 13.11 30.05 11.86
N VAL A 25 12.67 28.83 12.21
CA VAL A 25 11.54 28.16 11.57
C VAL A 25 10.25 28.86 11.95
N LYS A 26 9.65 29.59 11.01
CA LYS A 26 8.44 30.40 11.23
C LYS A 26 7.14 29.60 11.21
N LYS A 27 7.17 28.38 10.64
CA LYS A 27 6.00 27.50 10.52
C LYS A 27 6.39 26.10 10.99
N MET A 28 5.55 25.47 11.78
CA MET A 28 5.74 24.06 12.16
C MET A 28 5.87 23.21 10.89
N PRO A 29 7.00 22.49 10.69
CA PRO A 29 7.18 21.65 9.51
C PRO A 29 6.33 20.40 9.64
N SER A 30 5.86 19.91 8.49
CA SER A 30 5.25 18.58 8.35
C SER A 30 6.28 17.60 7.80
N PRO A 31 6.15 16.30 8.10
CA PRO A 31 6.93 15.29 7.39
C PRO A 31 6.70 15.40 5.89
N ARG A 32 7.75 15.23 5.11
CA ARG A 32 7.65 15.23 3.65
C ARG A 32 6.94 13.98 3.14
N GLU A 33 7.20 12.84 3.78
CA GLU A 33 6.71 11.52 3.40
C GLU A 33 6.78 10.55 4.57
N MET A 34 6.09 9.43 4.48
CA MET A 34 6.38 8.25 5.27
C MET A 34 7.56 7.52 4.62
N HIS A 35 8.71 7.46 5.30
CA HIS A 35 9.94 6.98 4.70
C HIS A 35 9.96 5.45 4.54
N HIS A 36 9.73 4.72 5.63
CA HIS A 36 9.76 3.26 5.62
C HIS A 36 8.90 2.66 6.74
N LEU A 37 8.64 1.37 6.59
CA LEU A 37 7.96 0.53 7.56
C LEU A 37 8.88 -0.58 8.04
N HIS A 38 8.90 -0.84 9.34
CA HIS A 38 9.55 -2.01 9.94
C HIS A 38 8.49 -2.96 10.49
N ILE A 39 8.54 -4.24 10.07
CA ILE A 39 7.61 -5.28 10.48
C ILE A 39 8.40 -6.41 11.15
N PHE A 40 7.97 -6.80 12.33
CA PHE A 40 8.47 -8.00 12.99
C PHE A 40 7.76 -9.23 12.42
N SER A 41 8.51 -10.30 12.20
CA SER A 41 7.98 -11.59 11.78
C SER A 41 8.73 -12.72 12.47
N ASP A 42 8.04 -13.82 12.77
CA ASP A 42 8.64 -15.02 13.36
C ASP A 42 8.60 -16.19 12.36
N VAL A 43 7.62 -17.06 12.47
CA VAL A 43 7.52 -18.30 11.69
C VAL A 43 7.26 -18.06 10.19
N ASN A 44 6.67 -16.94 9.83
CA ASN A 44 6.31 -16.61 8.45
C ASN A 44 7.33 -15.70 7.75
N TYR A 45 8.51 -15.51 8.33
CA TYR A 45 9.49 -14.53 7.86
C TYR A 45 9.78 -14.60 6.35
N ASP A 46 10.05 -15.79 5.80
CA ASP A 46 10.35 -15.91 4.36
C ASP A 46 9.12 -15.61 3.50
N ALA A 47 7.94 -16.04 3.94
CA ALA A 47 6.67 -15.73 3.28
C ALA A 47 6.35 -14.22 3.31
N MET A 48 6.71 -13.53 4.40
CA MET A 48 6.58 -12.08 4.51
C MET A 48 7.48 -11.35 3.52
N VAL A 49 8.73 -11.79 3.37
CA VAL A 49 9.65 -11.22 2.38
C VAL A 49 9.10 -11.41 0.97
N ASP A 50 8.67 -12.62 0.64
CA ASP A 50 8.08 -12.97 -0.66
C ASP A 50 6.83 -12.12 -0.95
N PHE A 51 5.93 -12.02 0.01
CA PHE A 51 4.69 -11.24 -0.11
C PHE A 51 4.95 -9.78 -0.48
N TYR A 52 5.83 -9.09 0.25
CA TYR A 52 6.10 -7.68 0.01
C TYR A 52 6.91 -7.42 -1.25
N GLN A 53 7.81 -8.34 -1.64
CA GLN A 53 8.47 -8.26 -2.95
C GLN A 53 7.46 -8.37 -4.11
N TRP A 54 6.51 -9.29 -4.01
CA TRP A 54 5.50 -9.47 -5.04
C TRP A 54 4.49 -8.33 -5.06
N LEU A 55 3.99 -7.89 -3.91
CA LEU A 55 3.00 -6.82 -3.82
C LEU A 55 3.52 -5.52 -4.42
N PHE A 56 4.77 -5.18 -4.17
CA PHE A 56 5.34 -3.90 -4.59
C PHE A 56 6.21 -3.97 -5.84
N ASN A 57 6.39 -5.15 -6.43
CA ASN A 57 7.42 -5.37 -7.44
C ASN A 57 8.79 -4.86 -6.94
N GLY A 58 9.06 -5.09 -5.65
CA GLY A 58 10.23 -4.58 -4.96
C GLY A 58 11.41 -5.52 -5.01
N ASP A 59 12.61 -4.96 -4.90
CA ASP A 59 13.84 -5.69 -4.81
C ASP A 59 14.32 -5.83 -3.36
N VAL A 60 14.88 -6.99 -3.01
CA VAL A 60 15.68 -7.11 -1.79
C VAL A 60 17.01 -6.39 -2.00
N VAL A 61 17.10 -5.17 -1.53
CA VAL A 61 18.30 -4.33 -1.70
C VAL A 61 19.42 -4.73 -0.72
N ARG A 62 19.06 -5.33 0.40
CA ARG A 62 20.03 -5.81 1.40
C ARG A 62 19.40 -6.85 2.33
N LYS A 63 20.20 -7.85 2.71
CA LYS A 63 19.93 -8.75 3.84
C LYS A 63 21.16 -8.75 4.73
N ASN A 64 21.02 -8.39 6.01
CA ASN A 64 22.14 -8.37 6.94
C ASN A 64 22.36 -9.76 7.60
N PRO A 65 23.51 -9.99 8.26
CA PRO A 65 23.80 -11.26 8.94
C PRO A 65 22.79 -11.62 10.04
N GLY A 66 22.12 -10.64 10.64
CA GLY A 66 21.05 -10.85 11.63
C GLY A 66 19.67 -11.17 11.02
N GLY A 67 19.60 -11.29 9.68
CA GLY A 67 18.39 -11.67 8.96
C GLY A 67 17.45 -10.51 8.62
N LEU A 68 17.77 -9.26 8.99
CA LEU A 68 16.94 -8.12 8.55
C LEU A 68 16.97 -8.04 7.04
N THR A 69 15.80 -8.08 6.40
CA THR A 69 15.66 -7.94 4.95
C THR A 69 15.05 -6.59 4.61
N PHE A 70 15.75 -5.85 3.76
CA PHE A 70 15.41 -4.51 3.30
C PHE A 70 14.89 -4.60 1.87
N ILE A 71 13.66 -4.12 1.64
CA ILE A 71 12.98 -4.13 0.35
C ILE A 71 12.74 -2.69 -0.08
N SER A 72 13.03 -2.37 -1.35
CA SER A 72 12.67 -1.10 -1.96
C SER A 72 11.91 -1.32 -3.26
N TYR A 73 11.02 -0.40 -3.59
CA TYR A 73 10.27 -0.35 -4.85
C TYR A 73 10.48 0.97 -5.61
N ASP A 74 11.40 1.79 -5.13
CA ASP A 74 11.77 3.08 -5.72
C ASP A 74 13.26 3.41 -5.44
N ASP A 75 13.66 4.65 -5.67
CA ASP A 75 15.06 5.11 -5.52
C ASP A 75 15.54 5.23 -4.06
N HIS A 76 14.67 5.00 -3.07
CA HIS A 76 15.10 4.97 -1.67
C HIS A 76 15.85 3.69 -1.35
N ASP A 77 16.75 3.77 -0.38
CA ASP A 77 17.55 2.61 0.05
C ASP A 77 16.68 1.47 0.61
N HIS A 78 15.52 1.79 1.18
CA HIS A 78 14.48 0.82 1.55
C HIS A 78 13.14 1.50 1.86
N ARG A 79 12.07 0.74 1.68
CA ARG A 79 10.69 1.13 2.02
C ARG A 79 10.05 0.19 3.03
N VAL A 80 10.41 -1.08 3.00
CA VAL A 80 9.94 -2.09 3.95
C VAL A 80 11.12 -2.87 4.49
N VAL A 81 11.13 -3.12 5.80
CA VAL A 81 12.12 -3.98 6.45
C VAL A 81 11.39 -5.07 7.21
N ILE A 82 11.69 -6.33 6.86
CA ILE A 82 11.21 -7.49 7.61
C ILE A 82 12.29 -7.89 8.61
N ILE A 83 11.90 -7.92 9.89
CA ILE A 83 12.80 -8.14 11.01
C ILE A 83 12.45 -9.48 11.68
N PRO A 84 13.33 -10.49 11.62
CA PRO A 84 13.06 -11.76 12.26
C PRO A 84 13.06 -11.61 13.80
N ARG A 85 12.06 -12.22 14.44
CA ARG A 85 11.89 -12.23 15.90
C ARG A 85 11.52 -13.63 16.39
N LYS A 86 12.51 -14.52 16.34
CA LYS A 86 12.31 -15.93 16.73
C LYS A 86 11.73 -16.06 18.14
N GLY A 87 10.63 -16.79 18.24
CA GLY A 87 9.97 -17.09 19.51
C GLY A 87 9.01 -16.00 20.01
N TRP A 88 8.70 -14.97 19.19
CA TRP A 88 7.70 -13.96 19.57
C TRP A 88 6.26 -14.43 19.33
N GLY A 89 6.07 -15.43 18.46
CA GLY A 89 4.77 -15.99 18.14
C GLY A 89 4.06 -15.22 17.03
N THR A 90 2.74 -15.38 17.00
CA THR A 90 1.87 -14.80 15.96
C THR A 90 1.10 -13.59 16.49
N LYS A 91 0.66 -12.73 15.58
CA LYS A 91 -0.21 -11.59 15.87
C LYS A 91 -1.54 -12.08 16.48
N PRO A 92 -2.06 -11.47 17.55
CA PRO A 92 -3.39 -11.75 18.07
C PRO A 92 -4.47 -11.50 17.02
N GLU A 93 -5.59 -12.21 17.09
CA GLU A 93 -6.70 -12.09 16.13
C GLU A 93 -7.29 -10.67 16.04
N LYS A 94 -7.37 -9.97 17.17
CA LYS A 94 -7.94 -8.62 17.26
C LYS A 94 -7.00 -7.65 17.98
N PRO A 95 -5.83 -7.34 17.39
CA PRO A 95 -4.88 -6.43 18.02
C PRO A 95 -5.38 -4.99 17.92
N ILE A 96 -5.14 -4.22 18.98
CA ILE A 96 -5.25 -2.77 18.93
C ILE A 96 -3.96 -2.23 18.29
N GLY A 97 -4.07 -1.20 17.45
CA GLY A 97 -2.93 -0.57 16.80
C GLY A 97 -3.24 -0.09 15.39
N VAL A 98 -2.32 -0.31 14.48
CA VAL A 98 -2.50 0.03 13.05
C VAL A 98 -3.57 -0.89 12.45
N SER A 99 -4.61 -0.29 11.87
CA SER A 99 -5.67 -1.03 11.17
C SER A 99 -5.13 -1.64 9.88
N HIS A 100 -4.58 -0.79 9.02
CA HIS A 100 -3.96 -1.17 7.74
C HIS A 100 -2.89 -0.14 7.33
N LEU A 101 -2.13 -0.52 6.31
CA LEU A 101 -1.18 0.34 5.61
C LEU A 101 -1.64 0.43 4.17
N ALA A 102 -1.80 1.65 3.66
CA ALA A 102 -2.29 1.91 2.31
C ALA A 102 -1.15 2.36 1.39
N TYR A 103 -1.12 1.76 0.18
CA TYR A 103 -0.17 2.06 -0.88
C TYR A 103 -0.94 2.43 -2.15
N ALA A 104 -0.69 3.64 -2.66
CA ALA A 104 -1.41 4.17 -3.81
C ALA A 104 -0.69 3.85 -5.13
N TYR A 105 -1.48 3.44 -6.11
CA TYR A 105 -1.09 3.25 -7.50
C TYR A 105 -1.68 4.36 -8.37
N SER A 106 -1.08 4.61 -9.53
CA SER A 106 -1.41 5.77 -10.35
C SER A 106 -2.63 5.56 -11.26
N SER A 107 -3.06 4.32 -11.45
CA SER A 107 -4.18 3.99 -12.35
C SER A 107 -4.89 2.70 -11.96
N LEU A 108 -6.12 2.54 -12.45
CA LEU A 108 -6.88 1.29 -12.31
C LEU A 108 -6.14 0.10 -12.95
N GLY A 109 -5.50 0.33 -14.09
CA GLY A 109 -4.72 -0.72 -14.77
C GLY A 109 -3.55 -1.22 -13.92
N GLU A 110 -2.80 -0.32 -13.25
CA GLU A 110 -1.74 -0.71 -12.32
C GLU A 110 -2.29 -1.49 -11.12
N LEU A 111 -3.38 -1.01 -10.53
CA LEU A 111 -4.01 -1.67 -9.39
C LEU A 111 -4.52 -3.08 -9.74
N LEU A 112 -5.14 -3.24 -10.91
CA LEU A 112 -5.61 -4.53 -11.41
C LEU A 112 -4.44 -5.46 -11.81
N TYR A 113 -3.35 -4.92 -12.35
CA TYR A 113 -2.14 -5.69 -12.60
C TYR A 113 -1.55 -6.28 -11.31
N VAL A 114 -1.49 -5.48 -10.25
CA VAL A 114 -1.06 -5.96 -8.93
C VAL A 114 -1.99 -7.04 -8.42
N TYR A 115 -3.31 -6.84 -8.55
CA TYR A 115 -4.29 -7.87 -8.19
C TYR A 115 -4.05 -9.19 -8.92
N GLU A 116 -3.91 -9.18 -10.26
CA GLU A 116 -3.65 -10.37 -11.07
C GLU A 116 -2.37 -11.08 -10.65
N ARG A 117 -1.29 -10.32 -10.48
CA ARG A 117 0.01 -10.82 -10.02
C ARG A 117 -0.06 -11.47 -8.64
N MET A 118 -0.75 -10.87 -7.68
CA MET A 118 -0.92 -11.43 -6.34
C MET A 118 -1.79 -12.68 -6.35
N LYS A 119 -2.85 -12.69 -7.17
CA LYS A 119 -3.72 -13.84 -7.38
C LYS A 119 -2.95 -15.06 -7.93
N GLU A 120 -2.02 -14.87 -8.87
CA GLU A 120 -1.15 -15.94 -9.41
C GLU A 120 -0.30 -16.61 -8.31
N ARG A 121 0.01 -15.87 -7.23
CA ARG A 121 0.73 -16.36 -6.06
C ARG A 121 -0.18 -16.91 -4.95
N GLY A 122 -1.48 -16.97 -5.20
CA GLY A 122 -2.46 -17.45 -4.22
C GLY A 122 -2.89 -16.40 -3.19
N HIS A 123 -2.45 -15.16 -3.33
CA HIS A 123 -2.87 -14.06 -2.47
C HIS A 123 -4.07 -13.35 -3.09
N ARG A 124 -5.23 -13.48 -2.46
CA ARG A 124 -6.44 -12.75 -2.84
C ARG A 124 -6.76 -11.69 -1.80
N PRO A 125 -7.31 -10.54 -2.19
CA PRO A 125 -7.81 -9.57 -1.23
C PRO A 125 -8.98 -10.19 -0.45
N GLU A 126 -9.02 -9.94 0.86
CA GLU A 126 -10.17 -10.31 1.69
C GLU A 126 -11.36 -9.36 1.48
N TRP A 127 -11.06 -8.17 1.01
CA TRP A 127 -12.06 -7.13 0.77
C TRP A 127 -11.64 -6.24 -0.39
N THR A 128 -12.61 -5.92 -1.25
CA THR A 128 -12.47 -4.97 -2.36
C THR A 128 -13.65 -4.02 -2.34
N VAL A 129 -13.39 -2.74 -2.49
CA VAL A 129 -14.43 -1.72 -2.33
C VAL A 129 -14.10 -0.44 -3.11
N ASN A 130 -15.12 0.17 -3.66
CA ASN A 130 -15.09 1.55 -4.13
C ASN A 130 -15.68 2.46 -3.04
N HIS A 131 -14.83 3.20 -2.37
CA HIS A 131 -15.22 4.17 -1.34
C HIS A 131 -15.82 5.47 -1.91
N GLY A 132 -15.93 5.57 -3.23
CA GLY A 132 -16.31 6.77 -3.93
C GLY A 132 -15.10 7.64 -4.29
N ASN A 133 -14.32 8.08 -3.32
CA ASN A 133 -13.10 8.83 -3.57
C ASN A 133 -11.88 7.97 -3.90
N SER A 134 -11.91 6.69 -3.60
CA SER A 134 -10.85 5.72 -3.85
C SER A 134 -11.41 4.33 -4.16
N THR A 135 -10.63 3.55 -4.87
CA THR A 135 -10.88 2.12 -5.14
C THR A 135 -9.77 1.32 -4.49
N SER A 136 -10.14 0.33 -3.66
CA SER A 136 -9.24 -0.32 -2.71
C SER A 136 -9.36 -1.84 -2.72
N PHE A 137 -8.21 -2.50 -2.54
CA PHE A 137 -8.06 -3.95 -2.39
C PHE A 137 -7.29 -4.22 -1.09
N TYR A 138 -7.90 -4.91 -0.14
CA TYR A 138 -7.35 -5.20 1.17
C TYR A 138 -6.85 -6.63 1.25
N TYR A 139 -5.56 -6.81 1.44
CA TYR A 139 -4.90 -8.10 1.59
C TYR A 139 -4.53 -8.35 3.05
N LYS A 140 -4.34 -9.62 3.39
CA LYS A 140 -3.58 -10.03 4.58
C LYS A 140 -2.20 -10.48 4.18
N ASP A 141 -1.18 -9.92 4.83
CA ASP A 141 0.15 -10.49 4.75
C ASP A 141 0.20 -11.81 5.54
N PRO A 142 1.25 -12.64 5.40
CA PRO A 142 1.35 -13.92 6.07
C PRO A 142 1.29 -13.87 7.61
N ASP A 143 1.59 -12.72 8.22
CA ASP A 143 1.47 -12.50 9.66
C ASP A 143 0.12 -11.87 10.08
N GLY A 144 -0.80 -11.68 9.12
CA GLY A 144 -2.15 -11.17 9.36
C GLY A 144 -2.23 -9.64 9.49
N ASN A 145 -1.22 -8.88 9.02
CA ASN A 145 -1.38 -7.44 8.90
C ASN A 145 -2.22 -7.11 7.66
N THR A 146 -3.10 -6.12 7.79
CA THR A 146 -3.87 -5.66 6.64
C THR A 146 -3.04 -4.68 5.83
N VAL A 147 -2.93 -4.95 4.53
CA VAL A 147 -2.28 -4.10 3.54
C VAL A 147 -3.30 -3.73 2.48
N GLU A 148 -3.46 -2.44 2.26
CA GLU A 148 -4.34 -1.89 1.24
C GLU A 148 -3.50 -1.49 0.03
N THR A 149 -3.89 -1.95 -1.15
CA THR A 149 -3.50 -1.36 -2.42
C THR A 149 -4.67 -0.57 -2.95
N MET A 150 -4.45 0.67 -3.34
CA MET A 150 -5.54 1.57 -3.70
C MET A 150 -5.16 2.54 -4.81
N MET A 151 -6.15 3.21 -5.36
CA MET A 151 -5.96 4.41 -6.14
C MET A 151 -6.99 5.47 -5.77
N ASP A 152 -6.63 6.73 -5.89
CA ASP A 152 -7.59 7.82 -5.82
C ASP A 152 -8.42 7.87 -7.10
N ASN A 153 -9.76 7.88 -6.99
CA ASN A 153 -10.66 7.97 -8.15
C ASN A 153 -10.70 9.38 -8.74
N TYR A 154 -10.27 10.39 -7.98
CA TYR A 154 -10.30 11.80 -8.32
C TYR A 154 -8.98 12.48 -7.94
N THR A 155 -8.76 13.66 -8.48
CA THR A 155 -7.68 14.54 -8.01
C THR A 155 -7.90 14.93 -6.55
N SER A 156 -6.84 15.37 -5.86
CA SER A 156 -6.94 15.79 -4.44
C SER A 156 -7.99 16.89 -4.22
N GLN A 157 -8.15 17.82 -5.19
CA GLN A 157 -9.14 18.88 -5.09
C GLN A 157 -10.57 18.33 -5.26
N GLU A 158 -10.78 17.49 -6.27
CA GLU A 158 -12.08 16.85 -6.51
C GLU A 158 -12.48 15.94 -5.35
N THR A 159 -11.52 15.21 -4.74
CA THR A 159 -11.75 14.41 -3.53
C THR A 159 -12.24 15.28 -2.36
N GLN A 160 -11.65 16.48 -2.17
CA GLN A 160 -12.13 17.40 -1.13
C GLN A 160 -13.55 17.88 -1.40
N ASP A 161 -13.84 18.20 -2.67
CA ASP A 161 -15.17 18.65 -3.06
C ASP A 161 -16.18 17.51 -2.96
N TYR A 162 -15.83 16.29 -3.39
CA TYR A 162 -16.64 15.09 -3.20
C TYR A 162 -17.02 14.90 -1.73
N LYS A 163 -16.04 14.96 -0.79
CA LYS A 163 -16.29 14.80 0.65
C LYS A 163 -17.18 15.90 1.25
N ARG A 164 -17.20 17.09 0.68
CA ARG A 164 -18.09 18.17 1.14
C ARG A 164 -19.54 17.94 0.75
N TYR A 165 -19.81 17.31 -0.38
CA TYR A 165 -21.16 17.05 -0.90
C TYR A 165 -21.78 15.78 -0.31
N TYR A 166 -20.96 14.81 0.09
CA TYR A 166 -21.44 13.60 0.74
C TYR A 166 -21.46 13.78 2.24
N GLN A 167 -22.64 13.59 2.86
CA GLN A 167 -22.73 13.60 4.30
C GLN A 167 -21.95 12.45 4.89
N TRP A 168 -21.32 12.69 6.03
CA TRP A 168 -20.49 11.71 6.72
C TRP A 168 -21.21 10.38 7.01
N SER A 169 -22.53 10.45 7.28
CA SER A 169 -23.37 9.28 7.49
C SER A 169 -23.53 8.44 6.22
N GLU A 170 -23.60 9.06 5.03
CA GLU A 170 -23.69 8.37 3.75
C GLU A 170 -22.34 7.72 3.40
N TYR A 171 -21.23 8.37 3.73
CA TYR A 171 -19.91 7.83 3.47
C TYR A 171 -19.59 6.60 4.34
N PHE A 172 -20.03 6.56 5.60
CA PHE A 172 -19.77 5.44 6.52
C PHE A 172 -20.93 4.46 6.67
N GLY A 173 -22.15 4.87 6.41
CA GLY A 173 -23.32 4.00 6.53
C GLY A 173 -23.35 2.87 5.51
N ASP A 174 -22.65 3.04 4.39
CA ASP A 174 -22.76 2.22 3.20
C ASP A 174 -21.43 1.63 2.74
N MET A 175 -20.52 1.32 3.67
CA MET A 175 -19.23 0.70 3.32
C MET A 175 -19.39 -0.62 2.57
N ALA A 176 -20.50 -1.34 2.78
CA ALA A 176 -20.78 -2.60 2.10
C ALA A 176 -21.30 -2.41 0.65
N GLU A 177 -21.88 -1.29 0.32
CA GLU A 177 -22.51 -1.09 -1.00
C GLU A 177 -21.53 -0.76 -2.14
N GLY A 178 -20.27 -0.49 -1.81
CA GLY A 178 -19.17 -0.31 -2.78
C GLY A 178 -18.37 -1.57 -3.06
N ASN A 179 -18.75 -2.71 -2.46
CA ASN A 179 -18.02 -3.96 -2.64
C ASN A 179 -18.22 -4.51 -4.06
N PHE A 180 -17.17 -5.06 -4.63
CA PHE A 180 -17.21 -5.66 -5.97
C PHE A 180 -16.35 -6.93 -6.04
N ASP A 181 -16.61 -7.76 -7.06
CA ASP A 181 -15.77 -8.92 -7.37
C ASP A 181 -14.55 -8.48 -8.18
N PRO A 182 -13.31 -8.66 -7.67
CA PRO A 182 -12.12 -8.21 -8.37
C PRO A 182 -11.83 -8.98 -9.67
N ASP A 183 -12.27 -10.23 -9.80
CA ASP A 183 -12.15 -10.99 -11.05
C ASP A 183 -13.07 -10.42 -12.12
N LYS A 184 -14.29 -10.02 -11.75
CA LYS A 184 -15.22 -9.38 -12.67
C LYS A 184 -14.77 -7.98 -13.04
N MET A 185 -14.24 -7.20 -12.08
CA MET A 185 -13.65 -5.88 -12.36
C MET A 185 -12.53 -5.99 -13.39
N LEU A 186 -11.61 -6.94 -13.23
CA LEU A 186 -10.53 -7.21 -14.17
C LEU A 186 -11.07 -7.63 -15.55
N ALA A 187 -12.10 -8.47 -15.59
CA ALA A 187 -12.73 -8.90 -16.84
C ALA A 187 -13.40 -7.74 -17.60
N LEU A 188 -14.10 -6.84 -16.89
CA LEU A 188 -14.71 -5.66 -17.49
C LEU A 188 -13.65 -4.68 -18.00
N TYR A 189 -12.60 -4.46 -17.24
CA TYR A 189 -11.47 -3.64 -17.65
C TYR A 189 -10.83 -4.18 -18.95
N ASN A 190 -10.55 -5.49 -19.00
CA ASN A 190 -9.98 -6.15 -20.16
C ASN A 190 -10.93 -6.17 -21.37
N ALA A 191 -12.24 -6.11 -21.14
CA ALA A 191 -13.26 -5.96 -22.19
C ALA A 191 -13.37 -4.52 -22.73
N GLY A 192 -12.61 -3.58 -22.17
CA GLY A 192 -12.57 -2.19 -22.62
C GLY A 192 -13.67 -1.30 -22.06
N VAL A 193 -14.29 -1.68 -20.93
CA VAL A 193 -15.17 -0.77 -20.19
C VAL A 193 -14.34 0.42 -19.73
N PRO A 194 -14.78 1.67 -19.97
CA PRO A 194 -14.03 2.86 -19.60
C PRO A 194 -13.73 2.94 -18.10
N ASP A 195 -12.52 3.35 -17.74
CA ASP A 195 -12.09 3.50 -16.34
C ASP A 195 -13.05 4.39 -15.53
N ILE A 196 -13.56 5.47 -16.16
CA ILE A 196 -14.52 6.37 -15.51
C ILE A 196 -15.81 5.66 -15.08
N ASP A 197 -16.21 4.59 -15.77
CA ASP A 197 -17.40 3.82 -15.41
C ASP A 197 -17.08 2.80 -14.28
N LEU A 198 -15.85 2.27 -14.27
CA LEU A 198 -15.36 1.33 -13.25
C LEU A 198 -14.93 2.02 -11.95
N LEU A 199 -14.70 3.33 -11.97
CA LEU A 199 -14.33 4.15 -10.82
C LEU A 199 -15.49 4.95 -10.24
N ASP A 200 -16.56 5.16 -11.01
CA ASP A 200 -17.77 5.80 -10.52
C ASP A 200 -18.52 4.87 -9.56
N ARG A 201 -18.67 5.28 -8.31
CA ARG A 201 -19.28 4.45 -7.25
C ARG A 201 -20.71 4.03 -7.58
N GLU A 202 -21.53 4.92 -8.13
CA GLU A 202 -22.92 4.62 -8.42
C GLU A 202 -23.00 3.59 -9.57
N LYS A 203 -22.18 3.73 -10.61
CA LYS A 203 -22.09 2.74 -11.68
C LYS A 203 -21.57 1.39 -11.18
N VAL A 204 -20.59 1.38 -10.29
CA VAL A 204 -20.10 0.15 -9.64
C VAL A 204 -21.24 -0.52 -8.86
N ARG A 205 -22.02 0.23 -8.09
CA ARG A 205 -23.21 -0.29 -7.38
C ARG A 205 -24.24 -0.88 -8.32
N GLU A 206 -24.55 -0.19 -9.42
CA GLU A 206 -25.46 -0.70 -10.46
C GLU A 206 -24.92 -2.01 -11.07
N MET A 207 -23.62 -2.07 -11.41
CA MET A 207 -23.00 -3.26 -11.96
C MET A 207 -22.96 -4.43 -10.96
N VAL A 208 -22.81 -4.16 -9.68
CA VAL A 208 -22.92 -5.19 -8.62
C VAL A 208 -24.37 -5.67 -8.51
N ALA A 209 -25.33 -4.77 -8.52
CA ALA A 209 -26.75 -5.10 -8.38
C ALA A 209 -27.28 -5.94 -9.55
N ASP A 210 -26.78 -5.72 -10.76
CA ASP A 210 -27.16 -6.49 -11.96
C ASP A 210 -26.25 -7.71 -12.24
N GLY A 211 -25.27 -7.97 -11.38
CA GLY A 211 -24.39 -9.14 -11.41
C GLY A 211 -23.21 -9.06 -12.37
N ARG A 212 -22.94 -7.90 -12.98
CA ARG A 212 -21.75 -7.67 -13.82
C ARG A 212 -20.46 -7.54 -13.01
N LEU A 213 -20.55 -7.02 -11.79
CA LEU A 213 -19.45 -6.92 -10.81
C LEU A 213 -19.67 -7.74 -9.54
#